data_018a7e6735b832cc971d4bfd1edb2dfb
#
_entry.id   018a7e6735b832cc971d4bfd1edb2dfb
#
_cell.length_a   1.000
_cell.length_b   1.000
_cell.length_c   1.000
_cell.angle_alpha   90.00
_cell.angle_beta   90.00
_cell.angle_gamma   90.00
#
_symmetry.space_group_name_H-M   'P 1'
#
loop_
_entity.id
_entity.type
_entity.pdbx_description
1 polymer ?
#
loop_
_entity_poly.entity_id
_entity_poly.type
_entity_poly.pdbx_seq_one_letter_code
_entity_poly.pdbx_strand_id
1 'polypeptide(L)'
;MIQIFSPNMLKTYEKCPKKFYFRYIEGINVPLSFLPFEKGKKIHALANYFLQEINISRIETALTEEEKAIWISLLNNPFYRKKCLKSEFSISTKIGDFWVGGRLDAVVHDEDNYYILDYKTGSTPKNPEFDFQTMVYLLCLDKYLKKYDKLSFVYINLKDKNNYVIDFNEKLKQEYENRLLKICTAITSDSWYQRNSNSCARCEYEKICK
;
A
#
# COMPACT_ATOMS: atom_id res chain seq x y z
N MET A 1 -12.32 11.73 -15.11
CA MET A 1 -12.26 12.33 -13.73
C MET A 1 -11.86 11.25 -12.74
N ILE A 2 -10.89 11.50 -11.87
CA ILE A 2 -10.44 10.55 -10.86
C ILE A 2 -11.52 10.41 -9.80
N GLN A 3 -12.00 9.19 -9.56
CA GLN A 3 -13.03 8.94 -8.55
C GLN A 3 -12.43 8.69 -7.15
N ILE A 4 -11.33 7.95 -7.08
CA ILE A 4 -10.64 7.62 -5.81
C ILE A 4 -9.13 7.76 -6.02
N PHE A 5 -8.47 8.52 -5.15
CA PHE A 5 -7.03 8.67 -5.14
C PHE A 5 -6.37 7.50 -4.38
N SER A 6 -5.67 6.63 -5.08
CA SER A 6 -4.93 5.55 -4.45
C SER A 6 -3.53 5.99 -3.99
N PRO A 7 -2.92 5.32 -3.00
CA PRO A 7 -1.54 5.60 -2.58
C PRO A 7 -0.53 5.65 -3.73
N ASN A 8 -0.66 4.73 -4.70
CA ASN A 8 0.22 4.69 -5.86
C ASN A 8 0.03 5.89 -6.79
N MET A 9 -1.19 6.41 -6.93
CA MET A 9 -1.47 7.62 -7.71
C MET A 9 -0.79 8.82 -7.07
N LEU A 10 -0.99 9.02 -5.76
CA LEU A 10 -0.40 10.12 -5.00
C LEU A 10 1.12 10.08 -5.06
N LYS A 11 1.72 8.93 -4.84
CA LYS A 11 3.17 8.69 -4.93
C LYS A 11 3.73 8.95 -6.34
N THR A 12 2.96 8.60 -7.37
CA THR A 12 3.36 8.84 -8.75
C THR A 12 3.37 10.34 -9.06
N TYR A 13 2.34 11.07 -8.63
CA TYR A 13 2.26 12.51 -8.81
C TYR A 13 3.37 13.25 -8.05
N GLU A 14 3.58 12.94 -6.76
CA GLU A 14 4.65 13.52 -5.95
C GLU A 14 6.02 13.31 -6.59
N LYS A 15 6.25 12.13 -7.16
CA LYS A 15 7.51 11.81 -7.84
C LYS A 15 7.66 12.54 -9.18
N CYS A 16 6.62 12.59 -9.99
CA CYS A 16 6.62 13.26 -11.28
C CYS A 16 5.18 13.48 -11.79
N PRO A 17 4.65 14.72 -11.77
CA PRO A 17 3.33 15.03 -12.30
C PRO A 17 3.15 14.59 -13.75
N LYS A 18 4.16 14.73 -14.61
CA LYS A 18 4.09 14.29 -16.02
C LYS A 18 3.93 12.78 -16.17
N LYS A 19 4.59 12.00 -15.31
CA LYS A 19 4.39 10.54 -15.25
C LYS A 19 2.97 10.18 -14.81
N PHE A 20 2.46 10.89 -13.83
CA PHE A 20 1.07 10.74 -13.37
C PHE A 20 0.09 11.02 -14.50
N TYR A 21 0.28 12.12 -15.24
CA TYR A 21 -0.55 12.50 -16.39
C TYR A 21 -0.61 11.36 -17.43
N PHE A 22 0.54 10.87 -17.91
CA PHE A 22 0.55 9.78 -18.89
C PHE A 22 -0.16 8.53 -18.38
N ARG A 23 0.04 8.17 -17.12
CA ARG A 23 -0.47 6.92 -16.58
C ARG A 23 -1.94 6.97 -16.21
N TYR A 24 -2.41 8.05 -15.60
CA TYR A 24 -3.73 8.11 -14.98
C TYR A 24 -4.71 9.06 -15.67
N ILE A 25 -4.24 10.01 -16.46
CA ILE A 25 -5.09 10.91 -17.22
C ILE A 25 -5.20 10.41 -18.66
N GLU A 26 -4.07 10.20 -19.34
CA GLU A 26 -4.04 9.67 -20.72
C GLU A 26 -4.24 8.15 -20.79
N GLY A 27 -4.05 7.44 -19.69
CA GLY A 27 -4.22 5.98 -19.64
C GLY A 27 -3.18 5.20 -20.45
N ILE A 28 -1.99 5.77 -20.71
CA ILE A 28 -0.94 5.12 -21.49
C ILE A 28 -0.32 4.00 -20.68
N ASN A 29 -0.56 2.76 -21.09
CA ASN A 29 0.04 1.57 -20.49
C ASN A 29 1.33 1.19 -21.22
N VAL A 30 2.45 1.23 -20.50
CA VAL A 30 3.74 0.73 -21.00
C VAL A 30 3.99 -0.64 -20.35
N PRO A 31 4.23 -1.70 -21.13
CA PRO A 31 4.57 -3.01 -20.58
C PRO A 31 5.83 -2.92 -19.73
N LEU A 32 5.71 -3.29 -18.45
CA LEU A 32 6.84 -3.39 -17.54
C LEU A 32 7.45 -4.79 -17.61
N SER A 33 8.78 -4.92 -17.44
CA SER A 33 9.43 -6.21 -17.29
C SER A 33 9.02 -6.88 -15.97
N PHE A 34 8.43 -8.09 -16.04
CA PHE A 34 7.57 -8.66 -15.00
C PHE A 34 8.28 -9.42 -13.86
N LEU A 35 9.54 -9.80 -13.98
CA LEU A 35 10.17 -10.79 -13.10
C LEU A 35 10.21 -10.49 -11.59
N PRO A 36 10.48 -9.26 -11.09
CA PRO A 36 10.51 -9.01 -9.65
C PRO A 36 9.13 -8.98 -8.98
N PHE A 37 8.04 -8.74 -9.75
CA PHE A 37 6.69 -8.59 -9.23
C PHE A 37 5.97 -9.92 -8.97
N GLU A 38 6.36 -11.00 -9.65
CA GLU A 38 5.65 -12.28 -9.54
C GLU A 38 5.86 -12.96 -8.19
N LYS A 39 7.07 -12.95 -7.65
CA LYS A 39 7.37 -13.54 -6.32
C LYS A 39 6.53 -12.88 -5.21
N GLY A 40 6.45 -11.55 -5.22
CA GLY A 40 5.65 -10.82 -4.25
C GLY A 40 4.17 -11.17 -4.34
N LYS A 41 3.60 -11.19 -5.54
CA LYS A 41 2.17 -11.52 -5.77
C LYS A 41 1.80 -12.91 -5.27
N LYS A 42 2.67 -13.90 -5.44
CA LYS A 42 2.43 -15.28 -5.01
C LYS A 42 2.33 -15.39 -3.49
N ILE A 43 3.23 -14.72 -2.75
CA ILE A 43 3.20 -14.68 -1.29
C ILE A 43 1.96 -13.93 -0.78
N HIS A 44 1.58 -12.78 -1.39
CA HIS A 44 0.35 -12.07 -1.02
C HIS A 44 -0.90 -12.91 -1.26
N ALA A 45 -0.99 -13.61 -2.40
CA ALA A 45 -2.12 -14.49 -2.69
C ALA A 45 -2.20 -15.64 -1.69
N LEU A 46 -1.06 -16.27 -1.35
CA LEU A 46 -0.98 -17.34 -0.37
C LEU A 46 -1.41 -16.85 1.02
N ALA A 47 -0.91 -15.68 1.44
CA ALA A 47 -1.27 -15.06 2.69
C ALA A 47 -2.77 -14.76 2.78
N ASN A 48 -3.35 -14.25 1.71
CA ASN A 48 -4.79 -13.98 1.66
C ASN A 48 -5.62 -15.26 1.77
N TYR A 49 -5.28 -16.32 1.02
CA TYR A 49 -6.00 -17.60 1.09
C TYR A 49 -5.91 -18.24 2.49
N PHE A 50 -4.72 -18.19 3.10
CA PHE A 50 -4.52 -18.70 4.45
C PHE A 50 -5.39 -17.95 5.48
N LEU A 51 -5.42 -16.62 5.43
CA LEU A 51 -6.24 -15.79 6.32
C LEU A 51 -7.75 -15.98 6.10
N GLN A 52 -8.16 -16.46 4.93
CA GLN A 52 -9.54 -16.83 4.60
C GLN A 52 -9.86 -18.30 4.90
N GLU A 53 -8.94 -19.04 5.53
CA GLU A 53 -9.07 -20.46 5.85
C GLU A 53 -9.29 -21.36 4.61
N ILE A 54 -8.85 -20.90 3.43
CA ILE A 54 -8.87 -21.68 2.20
C ILE A 54 -7.71 -22.68 2.21
N ASN A 55 -7.97 -23.89 1.79
CA ASN A 55 -6.92 -24.92 1.70
C ASN A 55 -5.84 -24.55 0.68
N ILE A 56 -4.61 -24.34 1.18
CA ILE A 56 -3.46 -23.89 0.41
C ILE A 56 -2.42 -25.00 0.10
N SER A 57 -2.67 -26.24 0.53
CA SER A 57 -1.69 -27.35 0.45
C SER A 57 -1.09 -27.52 -0.94
N ARG A 58 -1.91 -27.40 -2.00
CA ARG A 58 -1.42 -27.50 -3.39
C ARG A 58 -0.49 -26.33 -3.78
N ILE A 59 -0.75 -25.14 -3.25
CA ILE A 59 0.08 -23.96 -3.53
C ILE A 59 1.39 -24.06 -2.76
N GLU A 60 1.33 -24.50 -1.50
CA GLU A 60 2.52 -24.70 -0.65
C GLU A 60 3.49 -25.72 -1.25
N THR A 61 2.98 -26.82 -1.82
CA THR A 61 3.83 -27.84 -2.47
C THR A 61 4.53 -27.32 -3.74
N ALA A 62 3.97 -26.29 -4.38
CA ALA A 62 4.51 -25.66 -5.59
C ALA A 62 5.46 -24.47 -5.28
N LEU A 63 5.73 -24.17 -4.01
CA LEU A 63 6.69 -23.13 -3.62
C LEU A 63 8.12 -23.58 -3.85
N THR A 64 8.96 -22.68 -4.33
CA THR A 64 10.42 -22.86 -4.30
C THR A 64 10.94 -22.81 -2.85
N GLU A 65 12.15 -23.29 -2.60
CA GLU A 65 12.73 -23.23 -1.25
C GLU A 65 12.85 -21.80 -0.70
N GLU A 66 13.16 -20.83 -1.57
CA GLU A 66 13.19 -19.41 -1.20
C GLU A 66 11.79 -18.91 -0.81
N GLU A 67 10.75 -19.24 -1.59
CA GLU A 67 9.36 -18.88 -1.30
C GLU A 67 8.84 -19.55 -0.02
N LYS A 68 9.21 -20.80 0.23
CA LYS A 68 8.89 -21.51 1.48
C LYS A 68 9.51 -20.82 2.69
N ALA A 69 10.78 -20.42 2.60
CA ALA A 69 11.44 -19.70 3.68
C ALA A 69 10.75 -18.37 4.00
N ILE A 70 10.33 -17.62 2.97
CA ILE A 70 9.57 -16.38 3.11
C ILE A 70 8.18 -16.66 3.75
N TRP A 71 7.48 -17.69 3.27
CA TRP A 71 6.18 -18.10 3.77
C TRP A 71 6.24 -18.51 5.26
N ILE A 72 7.18 -19.35 5.64
CA ILE A 72 7.40 -19.76 7.03
C ILE A 72 7.72 -18.54 7.92
N SER A 73 8.51 -17.58 7.41
CA SER A 73 8.79 -16.35 8.13
C SER A 73 7.52 -15.55 8.41
N LEU A 74 6.60 -15.45 7.43
CA LEU A 74 5.31 -14.77 7.60
C LEU A 74 4.41 -15.52 8.60
N LEU A 75 4.28 -16.83 8.50
CA LEU A 75 3.50 -17.67 9.43
C LEU A 75 3.97 -17.54 10.88
N ASN A 76 5.25 -17.30 11.10
CA ASN A 76 5.83 -17.11 12.42
C ASN A 76 5.81 -15.65 12.90
N ASN A 77 5.33 -14.72 12.08
CA ASN A 77 5.25 -13.32 12.47
C ASN A 77 4.16 -13.10 13.53
N PRO A 78 4.46 -12.43 14.66
CA PRO A 78 3.51 -12.25 15.76
C PRO A 78 2.28 -11.43 15.38
N PHE A 79 2.39 -10.50 14.44
CA PHE A 79 1.24 -9.75 13.95
C PHE A 79 0.37 -10.58 13.03
N TYR A 80 0.97 -11.39 12.15
CA TYR A 80 0.23 -12.23 11.21
C TYR A 80 -0.57 -13.34 11.91
N ARG A 81 -0.17 -13.75 13.12
CA ARG A 81 -0.86 -14.76 13.93
C ARG A 81 -2.10 -14.23 14.68
N LYS A 82 -2.32 -12.93 14.67
CA LYS A 82 -3.50 -12.34 15.30
C LYS A 82 -4.77 -12.67 14.51
N LYS A 83 -5.94 -12.50 15.15
CA LYS A 83 -7.22 -12.80 14.50
C LYS A 83 -7.44 -11.90 13.29
N CYS A 84 -7.71 -12.51 12.14
CA CYS A 84 -7.99 -11.78 10.90
C CYS A 84 -9.40 -11.16 10.97
N LEU A 85 -9.48 -9.85 10.74
CA LEU A 85 -10.75 -9.16 10.54
C LEU A 85 -11.14 -9.16 9.05
N LYS A 86 -10.20 -8.81 8.18
CA LYS A 86 -10.36 -8.74 6.72
C LYS A 86 -9.01 -8.96 6.02
N SER A 87 -9.02 -9.58 4.84
CA SER A 87 -7.87 -9.70 3.95
C SER A 87 -8.24 -9.25 2.54
N GLU A 88 -7.28 -8.72 1.77
CA GLU A 88 -7.48 -8.12 0.44
C GLU A 88 -8.69 -7.16 0.41
N PHE A 89 -8.78 -6.31 1.45
CA PHE A 89 -9.94 -5.50 1.75
C PHE A 89 -9.87 -4.13 1.06
N SER A 90 -10.83 -3.87 0.17
CA SER A 90 -10.97 -2.56 -0.46
C SER A 90 -11.67 -1.59 0.49
N ILE A 91 -11.03 -0.45 0.74
CA ILE A 91 -11.50 0.56 1.67
C ILE A 91 -11.28 1.96 1.12
N SER A 92 -12.17 2.88 1.41
CA SER A 92 -12.02 4.28 1.05
C SER A 92 -12.68 5.20 2.06
N THR A 93 -12.20 6.42 2.12
CA THR A 93 -12.79 7.49 2.96
C THR A 93 -12.72 8.84 2.26
N LYS A 94 -13.49 9.79 2.73
CA LYS A 94 -13.51 11.16 2.21
C LYS A 94 -12.61 12.07 3.06
N ILE A 95 -11.71 12.79 2.41
CA ILE A 95 -10.85 13.83 3.00
C ILE A 95 -11.14 15.13 2.28
N GLY A 96 -11.79 16.08 2.98
CA GLY A 96 -12.38 17.23 2.31
C GLY A 96 -13.37 16.78 1.22
N ASP A 97 -13.14 17.20 -0.02
CA ASP A 97 -13.98 16.82 -1.17
C ASP A 97 -13.46 15.61 -1.94
N PHE A 98 -12.34 15.01 -1.52
CA PHE A 98 -11.67 13.94 -2.25
C PHE A 98 -11.90 12.57 -1.62
N TRP A 99 -12.17 11.57 -2.45
CA TRP A 99 -12.12 10.18 -2.03
C TRP A 99 -10.69 9.66 -2.12
N VAL A 100 -10.19 9.10 -1.02
CA VAL A 100 -8.91 8.40 -0.97
C VAL A 100 -9.14 6.95 -0.56
N GLY A 101 -8.35 6.01 -1.08
CA GLY A 101 -8.55 4.61 -0.74
C GLY A 101 -7.67 3.66 -1.55
N GLY A 102 -7.90 2.38 -1.32
CA GLY A 102 -7.20 1.31 -2.00
C GLY A 102 -7.52 -0.04 -1.38
N ARG A 103 -6.63 -1.01 -1.58
CA ARG A 103 -6.80 -2.36 -1.07
C ARG A 103 -5.69 -2.69 -0.07
N LEU A 104 -6.10 -3.05 1.15
CA LEU A 104 -5.25 -3.50 2.24
C LEU A 104 -4.91 -4.98 2.05
N ASP A 105 -3.68 -5.39 2.38
CA ASP A 105 -3.31 -6.81 2.37
C ASP A 105 -4.08 -7.56 3.47
N ALA A 106 -4.01 -7.09 4.72
CA ALA A 106 -4.82 -7.62 5.80
C ALA A 106 -5.07 -6.59 6.91
N VAL A 107 -6.16 -6.79 7.63
CA VAL A 107 -6.43 -6.16 8.92
C VAL A 107 -6.60 -7.28 9.95
N VAL A 108 -5.81 -7.22 11.00
CA VAL A 108 -5.86 -8.17 12.11
C VAL A 108 -6.10 -7.44 13.42
N HIS A 109 -6.56 -8.16 14.44
CA HIS A 109 -6.82 -7.55 15.74
C HIS A 109 -6.52 -8.50 16.90
N ASP A 110 -6.39 -7.89 18.07
CA ASP A 110 -6.24 -8.52 19.36
C ASP A 110 -7.03 -7.64 20.36
N GLU A 111 -8.20 -8.13 20.77
CA GLU A 111 -9.21 -7.31 21.45
C GLU A 111 -9.59 -6.09 20.61
N ASP A 112 -9.53 -4.88 21.18
CA ASP A 112 -9.80 -3.60 20.52
C ASP A 112 -8.52 -2.93 19.93
N ASN A 113 -7.42 -3.68 19.83
CA ASN A 113 -6.21 -3.24 19.15
C ASN A 113 -6.19 -3.76 17.70
N TYR A 114 -6.14 -2.85 16.73
CA TYR A 114 -6.18 -3.18 15.30
C TYR A 114 -4.86 -2.87 14.60
N TYR A 115 -4.49 -3.74 13.67
CA TYR A 115 -3.24 -3.65 12.91
C TYR A 115 -3.52 -3.82 11.42
N ILE A 116 -3.15 -2.85 10.62
CA ILE A 116 -3.07 -2.99 9.17
C ILE A 116 -1.74 -3.66 8.86
N LEU A 117 -1.77 -4.79 8.16
CA LEU A 117 -0.57 -5.48 7.73
C LEU A 117 -0.31 -5.20 6.25
N ASP A 118 0.93 -4.95 5.92
CA ASP A 118 1.44 -4.81 4.56
C ASP A 118 2.74 -5.61 4.42
N TYR A 119 2.71 -6.63 3.55
CA TYR A 119 3.83 -7.55 3.38
C TYR A 119 4.80 -7.04 2.32
N LYS A 120 6.08 -6.89 2.69
CA LYS A 120 7.12 -6.45 1.77
C LYS A 120 8.14 -7.56 1.51
N THR A 121 8.18 -8.06 0.27
CA THR A 121 9.22 -8.98 -0.21
C THR A 121 10.46 -8.24 -0.72
N GLY A 122 10.38 -6.92 -0.85
CA GLY A 122 11.46 -6.00 -1.20
C GLY A 122 11.80 -5.05 -0.05
N SER A 123 12.20 -3.82 -0.38
CA SER A 123 12.49 -2.79 0.61
C SER A 123 11.22 -2.14 1.14
N THR A 124 11.21 -1.83 2.43
CA THR A 124 10.21 -0.93 3.04
C THR A 124 10.44 0.52 2.59
N PRO A 125 9.41 1.38 2.66
CA PRO A 125 9.59 2.81 2.40
C PRO A 125 10.68 3.43 3.30
N LYS A 126 11.45 4.39 2.78
CA LYS A 126 12.50 5.09 3.55
C LYS A 126 11.92 5.86 4.76
N ASN A 127 10.74 6.41 4.59
CA ASN A 127 9.98 7.06 5.65
C ASN A 127 8.59 6.41 5.72
N PRO A 128 8.46 5.28 6.42
CA PRO A 128 7.24 4.49 6.43
C PRO A 128 6.06 5.22 7.09
N GLU A 129 6.30 6.07 8.07
CA GLU A 129 5.28 6.87 8.75
C GLU A 129 4.57 7.84 7.79
N PHE A 130 5.32 8.42 6.85
CA PHE A 130 4.80 9.38 5.87
C PHE A 130 4.67 8.79 4.45
N ASP A 131 4.67 7.48 4.30
CA ASP A 131 4.29 6.86 3.03
C ASP A 131 2.78 7.01 2.78
N PHE A 132 2.39 7.28 1.54
CA PHE A 132 0.97 7.45 1.20
C PHE A 132 0.13 6.22 1.52
N GLN A 133 0.70 5.03 1.51
CA GLN A 133 0.01 3.79 1.85
C GLN A 133 -0.37 3.81 3.33
N THR A 134 0.58 4.14 4.21
CA THR A 134 0.34 4.30 5.65
C THR A 134 -0.73 5.35 5.94
N MET A 135 -0.58 6.56 5.36
CA MET A 135 -1.49 7.67 5.59
C MET A 135 -2.92 7.35 5.16
N VAL A 136 -3.09 6.88 3.92
CA VAL A 136 -4.42 6.59 3.37
C VAL A 136 -5.10 5.48 4.14
N TYR A 137 -4.38 4.39 4.42
CA TYR A 137 -5.03 3.23 5.03
C TYR A 137 -5.35 3.41 6.51
N LEU A 138 -4.51 4.11 7.26
CA LEU A 138 -4.82 4.45 8.66
C LEU A 138 -6.06 5.35 8.74
N LEU A 139 -6.15 6.39 7.92
CA LEU A 139 -7.34 7.26 7.88
C LEU A 139 -8.60 6.51 7.43
N CYS A 140 -8.48 5.61 6.45
CA CYS A 140 -9.60 4.81 6.01
C CYS A 140 -10.09 3.86 7.13
N LEU A 141 -9.17 3.19 7.81
CA LEU A 141 -9.54 2.21 8.85
C LEU A 141 -10.04 2.91 10.12
N ASP A 142 -9.49 4.06 10.49
CA ASP A 142 -10.02 4.92 11.58
C ASP A 142 -11.50 5.25 11.37
N LYS A 143 -11.86 5.69 10.17
CA LYS A 143 -13.27 5.99 9.83
C LYS A 143 -14.15 4.74 9.77
N TYR A 144 -13.60 3.60 9.37
CA TYR A 144 -14.33 2.33 9.29
C TYR A 144 -14.63 1.75 10.67
N LEU A 145 -13.65 1.71 11.58
CA LEU A 145 -13.78 1.10 12.91
C LEU A 145 -14.60 1.95 13.87
N LYS A 146 -14.55 3.28 13.75
CA LYS A 146 -15.21 4.27 14.62
C LYS A 146 -14.75 4.26 16.09
N LYS A 147 -14.45 3.09 16.67
CA LYS A 147 -13.98 2.93 18.05
C LYS A 147 -12.93 1.81 18.11
N TYR A 148 -11.84 2.06 18.81
CA TYR A 148 -10.74 1.14 19.06
C TYR A 148 -9.86 1.71 20.19
N ASP A 149 -9.07 0.87 20.85
CA ASP A 149 -8.09 1.30 21.85
C ASP A 149 -6.78 1.69 21.17
N LYS A 150 -6.34 0.89 20.19
CA LYS A 150 -5.12 1.13 19.42
C LYS A 150 -5.33 0.80 17.95
N LEU A 151 -4.78 1.65 17.07
CA LEU A 151 -4.69 1.42 15.64
C LEU A 151 -3.25 1.60 15.18
N SER A 152 -2.69 0.62 14.46
CA SER A 152 -1.32 0.68 13.96
C SER A 152 -1.23 0.18 12.53
N PHE A 153 -0.26 0.70 11.79
CA PHE A 153 0.17 0.18 10.51
C PHE A 153 1.46 -0.61 10.68
N VAL A 154 1.55 -1.81 10.14
CA VAL A 154 2.69 -2.71 10.29
C VAL A 154 3.21 -3.12 8.92
N TYR A 155 4.39 -2.65 8.56
CA TYR A 155 5.15 -3.22 7.46
C TYR A 155 5.87 -4.46 7.94
N ILE A 156 5.54 -5.62 7.39
CA ILE A 156 6.24 -6.87 7.63
C ILE A 156 7.26 -7.05 6.50
N ASN A 157 8.52 -6.74 6.77
CA ASN A 157 9.60 -6.96 5.81
C ASN A 157 10.05 -8.42 5.86
N LEU A 158 9.62 -9.19 4.86
CA LEU A 158 9.88 -10.62 4.77
C LEU A 158 11.33 -10.95 4.37
N LYS A 159 12.04 -9.99 3.75
CA LYS A 159 13.45 -10.13 3.39
C LYS A 159 14.35 -9.96 4.61
N ASP A 160 14.14 -8.89 5.36
CA ASP A 160 14.99 -8.50 6.49
C ASP A 160 14.45 -9.07 7.82
N LYS A 161 13.28 -9.72 7.79
CA LYS A 161 12.57 -10.29 8.95
C LYS A 161 12.29 -9.27 10.06
N ASN A 162 12.10 -8.01 9.69
CA ASN A 162 11.82 -6.90 10.59
C ASN A 162 10.40 -6.39 10.44
N ASN A 163 9.82 -5.91 11.53
CA ASN A 163 8.54 -5.23 11.53
C ASN A 163 8.75 -3.74 11.81
N TYR A 164 8.10 -2.89 11.00
CA TYR A 164 8.04 -1.45 11.25
C TYR A 164 6.61 -1.12 11.65
N VAL A 165 6.44 -0.71 12.89
CA VAL A 165 5.13 -0.40 13.48
C VAL A 165 4.96 1.09 13.58
N ILE A 166 3.87 1.62 13.03
CA ILE A 166 3.47 3.02 13.12
C ILE A 166 2.17 3.08 13.90
N ASP A 167 2.24 3.62 15.11
CA ASP A 167 1.08 3.80 15.97
C ASP A 167 0.33 5.08 15.58
N PHE A 168 -0.96 4.93 15.26
CA PHE A 168 -1.80 6.05 14.85
C PHE A 168 -2.27 6.85 16.06
N ASN A 169 -2.26 8.16 15.93
CA ASN A 169 -2.71 9.08 16.97
C ASN A 169 -3.30 10.35 16.33
N GLU A 170 -3.93 11.20 17.14
CA GLU A 170 -4.63 12.40 16.66
C GLU A 170 -3.69 13.40 15.95
N LYS A 171 -2.42 13.50 16.38
CA LYS A 171 -1.43 14.36 15.72
C LYS A 171 -1.16 13.86 14.31
N LEU A 172 -0.86 12.58 14.14
CA LEU A 172 -0.63 11.98 12.81
C LEU A 172 -1.88 12.07 11.93
N LYS A 173 -3.07 11.91 12.50
CA LYS A 173 -4.33 12.04 11.79
C LYS A 173 -4.44 13.41 11.12
N GLN A 174 -4.23 14.50 11.87
CA GLN A 174 -4.27 15.85 11.35
C GLN A 174 -3.20 16.10 10.28
N GLU A 175 -1.98 15.63 10.50
CA GLU A 175 -0.89 15.76 9.53
C GLU A 175 -1.21 15.01 8.23
N TYR A 176 -1.76 13.81 8.31
CA TYR A 176 -2.13 13.00 7.15
C TYR A 176 -3.29 13.61 6.37
N GLU A 177 -4.35 14.06 7.05
CA GLU A 177 -5.48 14.74 6.42
C GLU A 177 -5.01 15.99 5.66
N ASN A 178 -4.18 16.82 6.29
CA ASN A 178 -3.65 18.04 5.68
C ASN A 178 -2.77 17.72 4.45
N ARG A 179 -1.89 16.72 4.54
CA ARG A 179 -1.01 16.34 3.44
C ARG A 179 -1.78 15.74 2.27
N LEU A 180 -2.76 14.87 2.54
CA LEU A 180 -3.61 14.28 1.51
C LEU A 180 -4.50 15.33 0.84
N LEU A 181 -5.09 16.24 1.60
CA LEU A 181 -5.87 17.35 1.05
C LEU A 181 -5.01 18.21 0.12
N LYS A 182 -3.81 18.58 0.55
CA LYS A 182 -2.88 19.39 -0.24
C LYS A 182 -2.52 18.72 -1.57
N ILE A 183 -2.15 17.43 -1.56
CA ILE A 183 -1.76 16.76 -2.80
C ILE A 183 -2.94 16.50 -3.72
N CYS A 184 -4.11 16.13 -3.20
CA CYS A 184 -5.31 15.92 -4.01
C CYS A 184 -5.75 17.23 -4.69
N THR A 185 -5.72 18.35 -3.95
CA THR A 185 -5.97 19.68 -4.52
C THR A 185 -4.96 20.02 -5.60
N ALA A 186 -3.67 19.77 -5.37
CA ALA A 186 -2.64 20.02 -6.37
C ALA A 186 -2.89 19.21 -7.66
N ILE A 187 -3.25 17.92 -7.55
CA ILE A 187 -3.54 17.06 -8.71
C ILE A 187 -4.74 17.60 -9.50
N THR A 188 -5.80 18.01 -8.82
CA THR A 188 -7.05 18.46 -9.49
C THR A 188 -6.96 19.85 -10.09
N SER A 189 -6.07 20.69 -9.58
CA SER A 189 -5.81 22.03 -10.11
C SER A 189 -4.67 22.09 -11.13
N ASP A 190 -3.92 20.99 -11.29
CA ASP A 190 -2.76 20.94 -12.20
C ASP A 190 -3.24 20.83 -13.66
N SER A 191 -2.94 21.87 -14.45
CA SER A 191 -3.24 21.91 -15.88
C SER A 191 -2.01 21.63 -16.77
N TRP A 192 -0.81 21.60 -16.17
CA TRP A 192 0.45 21.50 -16.93
C TRP A 192 1.21 20.19 -16.72
N TYR A 193 1.10 19.57 -15.56
CA TYR A 193 1.79 18.32 -15.20
C TYR A 193 3.30 18.36 -15.50
N GLN A 194 4.00 19.16 -14.72
CA GLN A 194 5.43 19.40 -14.92
C GLN A 194 6.27 18.13 -14.87
N ARG A 195 7.27 18.04 -15.75
CA ARG A 195 8.27 16.98 -15.77
C ARG A 195 9.26 17.14 -14.61
N ASN A 196 9.57 16.05 -13.90
CA ASN A 196 10.66 16.00 -12.93
C ASN A 196 11.85 15.26 -13.54
N SER A 197 12.87 16.00 -13.98
CA SER A 197 14.06 15.46 -14.68
C SER A 197 14.85 14.44 -13.85
N ASN A 198 14.84 14.54 -12.52
CA ASN A 198 15.55 13.62 -11.62
C ASN A 198 15.02 12.17 -11.66
N SER A 199 13.87 11.96 -12.28
CA SER A 199 13.21 10.67 -12.35
C SER A 199 13.21 10.04 -13.74
N CYS A 200 13.88 10.65 -14.73
CA CYS A 200 13.78 10.27 -16.15
C CYS A 200 14.57 9.02 -16.52
N ALA A 201 15.80 8.84 -16.04
CA ALA A 201 16.73 7.81 -16.48
C ALA A 201 16.22 6.34 -16.42
N ARG A 202 15.13 6.08 -15.71
CA ARG A 202 14.46 4.76 -15.61
C ARG A 202 12.95 4.90 -15.72
N CYS A 203 12.48 5.92 -16.42
CA CYS A 203 11.05 6.17 -16.57
C CYS A 203 10.52 5.39 -17.78
N GLU A 204 9.47 4.63 -17.59
CA GLU A 204 8.80 3.91 -18.68
C GLU A 204 8.26 4.82 -19.79
N TYR A 205 8.08 6.10 -19.51
CA TYR A 205 7.59 7.11 -20.46
C TYR A 205 8.70 7.98 -21.07
N GLU A 206 9.99 7.67 -20.85
CA GLU A 206 11.11 8.48 -21.31
C GLU A 206 11.03 8.80 -22.81
N LYS A 207 10.67 7.81 -23.63
CA LYS A 207 10.60 7.93 -25.10
C LYS A 207 9.52 8.90 -25.60
N ILE A 208 8.44 9.09 -24.85
CA ILE A 208 7.30 9.95 -25.22
C ILE A 208 7.26 11.26 -24.43
N CYS A 209 8.04 11.35 -23.37
CA CYS A 209 8.10 12.51 -22.50
C CYS A 209 9.12 13.54 -23.04
N LYS A 210 8.68 14.40 -23.95
CA LYS A 210 9.45 15.55 -24.51
C LYS A 210 9.31 16.78 -23.65
#